data_3ac973403592f6319d2aafccde08efd2
#
_entry.id   3ac973403592f6319d2aafccde08efd2
#
_cell.length_a   1.000
_cell.length_b   1.000
_cell.length_c   1.000
_cell.angle_alpha   90.00
_cell.angle_beta   90.00
_cell.angle_gamma   90.00
#
_symmetry.space_group_name_H-M   'P 1'
#
loop_
_entity.id
_entity.type
_entity.pdbx_description
1 polymer ?
#
loop_
_entity_poly.entity_id
_entity_poly.type
_entity_poly.pdbx_seq_one_letter_code
_entity_poly.pdbx_strand_id
1 'polypeptide(L)'
;MMTERRAKLKAKGTLRASQLMRFPTAVKRDAAIEIWMHDHPDELGAIARRWFEVMRNCGDDVRELLHDGHPTACVADAAFAYVNAFTAHVNVGFFRGAEIADPDRLLEGTGKFMRHVKIRCDSHVDAAALTKLIEVAYIDMKRRLKAE
;
A
#
# COMPACT_ATOMS: atom_id res chain seq x y z
N MET A 1 -5.37 0.70 39.35
CA MET A 1 -5.69 0.48 38.56
C MET A 1 -5.67 0.40 37.94
N MET A 2 -5.53 0.70 37.73
CA MET A 2 -5.75 0.52 36.66
C MET A 2 -5.93 0.76 36.05
N THR A 3 -5.62 0.86 36.64
CA THR A 3 -6.03 0.85 35.71
C THR A 3 -6.01 1.29 35.13
N GLU A 4 -5.87 1.56 35.43
CA GLU A 4 -6.11 1.71 34.56
C GLU A 4 -5.92 1.78 33.86
N ARG A 5 -5.48 1.80 34.28
CA ARG A 5 -5.38 1.49 33.32
C ARG A 5 -5.46 1.53 32.55
N ARG A 6 -5.29 1.61 32.96
CA ARG A 6 -5.56 1.32 31.92
C ARG A 6 -5.84 1.69 31.15
N ALA A 7 -5.89 2.00 31.81
CA ALA A 7 -6.40 2.04 30.84
C ALA A 7 -6.38 2.33 30.10
N LYS A 8 -6.19 2.43 30.19
CA LYS A 8 -6.25 2.37 29.31
C LYS A 8 -6.38 2.34 28.45
N LEU A 9 -6.29 2.46 28.57
CA LEU A 9 -6.54 2.12 27.48
C LEU A 9 -6.82 2.51 26.82
N LYS A 10 -7.02 2.57 26.94
CA LYS A 10 -7.34 2.68 26.18
C LYS A 10 -7.61 2.84 25.52
N ALA A 11 -7.74 3.09 25.67
CA ALA A 11 -8.06 3.09 24.98
C ALA A 11 -8.35 2.91 24.39
N LYS A 12 -8.57 2.78 24.12
CA LYS A 12 -8.93 2.45 23.30
C LYS A 12 -9.19 2.97 22.06
N GLY A 13 -9.96 3.49 21.60
CA GLY A 13 -10.31 4.10 20.36
C GLY A 13 -9.16 4.86 19.77
N THR A 14 -8.51 5.59 20.56
CA THR A 14 -7.33 6.35 20.13
C THR A 14 -6.23 5.48 19.60
N LEU A 15 -6.23 4.21 19.92
CA LEU A 15 -5.22 3.30 19.41
C LEU A 15 -5.28 3.13 17.90
N ARG A 16 -6.32 3.63 17.28
CA ARG A 16 -6.48 3.46 15.82
C ARG A 16 -5.35 4.10 15.03
N ALA A 17 -4.87 5.25 15.49
CA ALA A 17 -3.76 5.92 14.84
C ALA A 17 -2.51 5.06 14.85
N SER A 18 -2.26 4.29 15.92
CA SER A 18 -1.07 3.45 16.03
C SER A 18 -1.11 2.26 15.08
N GLN A 19 -2.24 2.00 14.43
CA GLN A 19 -2.36 0.89 13.49
C GLN A 19 -1.96 1.27 12.08
N LEU A 20 -1.71 2.54 11.80
CA LEU A 20 -1.19 2.95 10.50
C LEU A 20 0.30 2.62 10.43
N MET A 21 0.71 2.06 9.30
CA MET A 21 2.12 1.79 9.06
C MET A 21 2.81 3.10 8.68
N ARG A 22 3.66 3.59 9.57
CA ARG A 22 4.36 4.88 9.42
C ARG A 22 5.81 4.65 9.07
N PHE A 23 6.28 5.37 8.07
CA PHE A 23 7.68 5.30 7.62
C PHE A 23 8.24 6.72 7.49
N PRO A 24 8.79 7.27 8.58
CA PRO A 24 9.31 8.65 8.55
C PRO A 24 10.41 8.87 7.53
N THR A 25 11.07 7.80 7.05
CA THR A 25 12.12 7.90 6.04
C THR A 25 11.60 7.96 4.62
N ALA A 26 10.28 7.88 4.41
CA ALA A 26 9.70 7.99 3.07
C ALA A 26 10.03 9.36 2.47
N VAL A 27 10.38 9.37 1.18
CA VAL A 27 10.81 10.57 0.45
C VAL A 27 10.04 10.69 -0.85
N LYS A 28 10.14 11.83 -1.50
CA LYS A 28 9.42 12.08 -2.76
C LYS A 28 9.83 11.07 -3.83
N ARG A 29 11.13 10.79 -3.96
CA ARG A 29 11.68 9.79 -4.89
C ARG A 29 12.83 9.09 -4.19
N ASP A 30 12.74 7.77 -4.10
CA ASP A 30 13.77 6.96 -3.45
C ASP A 30 14.61 6.25 -4.51
N ALA A 31 15.90 6.53 -4.52
CA ALA A 31 16.83 5.91 -5.46
C ALA A 31 16.85 4.39 -5.33
N ALA A 32 16.60 3.86 -4.13
CA ALA A 32 16.54 2.41 -3.92
C ALA A 32 15.43 1.75 -4.73
N ILE A 33 14.34 2.46 -4.98
CA ILE A 33 13.24 1.94 -5.81
C ILE A 33 13.69 1.85 -7.27
N GLU A 34 14.42 2.84 -7.77
CA GLU A 34 14.93 2.79 -9.13
C GLU A 34 15.91 1.63 -9.31
N ILE A 35 16.73 1.36 -8.29
CA ILE A 35 17.63 0.20 -8.31
C ILE A 35 16.82 -1.09 -8.34
N TRP A 36 15.76 -1.16 -7.49
CA TRP A 36 14.87 -2.33 -7.48
C TRP A 36 14.26 -2.57 -8.86
N MET A 37 13.77 -1.51 -9.52
CA MET A 37 13.20 -1.62 -10.86
C MET A 37 14.23 -2.11 -11.88
N HIS A 38 15.44 -1.57 -11.80
CA HIS A 38 16.55 -1.99 -12.68
C HIS A 38 16.89 -3.47 -12.47
N ASP A 39 16.80 -3.94 -11.23
CA ASP A 39 17.10 -5.34 -10.89
C ASP A 39 15.98 -6.30 -11.28
N HIS A 40 14.85 -5.78 -11.73
CA HIS A 40 13.71 -6.56 -12.23
C HIS A 40 13.40 -6.15 -13.66
N PRO A 41 14.29 -6.51 -14.62
CA PRO A 41 14.14 -6.04 -16.01
C PRO A 41 13.16 -6.87 -16.83
N ASP A 42 12.61 -7.94 -16.27
CA ASP A 42 11.72 -8.85 -16.97
C ASP A 42 10.28 -8.32 -17.01
N GLU A 43 9.37 -9.14 -17.53
CA GLU A 43 7.97 -8.78 -17.68
C GLU A 43 7.29 -8.50 -16.35
N LEU A 44 7.64 -9.26 -15.31
CA LEU A 44 7.09 -9.03 -13.97
C LEU A 44 7.54 -7.67 -13.44
N GLY A 45 8.79 -7.30 -13.68
CA GLY A 45 9.29 -5.98 -13.30
C GLY A 45 8.54 -4.85 -14.02
N ALA A 46 8.21 -5.06 -15.30
CA ALA A 46 7.43 -4.08 -16.06
C ALA A 46 6.04 -3.90 -15.47
N ILE A 47 5.40 -4.99 -15.05
CA ILE A 47 4.09 -4.96 -14.41
C ILE A 47 4.19 -4.18 -13.08
N ALA A 48 5.19 -4.48 -12.27
CA ALA A 48 5.40 -3.80 -10.99
C ALA A 48 5.60 -2.30 -11.19
N ARG A 49 6.44 -1.93 -12.18
CA ARG A 49 6.70 -0.52 -12.50
C ARG A 49 5.42 0.21 -12.91
N ARG A 50 4.63 -0.41 -13.78
CA ARG A 50 3.37 0.19 -14.24
C ARG A 50 2.46 0.56 -13.07
N TRP A 51 2.26 -0.36 -12.15
CA TRP A 51 1.32 -0.13 -11.06
C TRP A 51 1.89 0.77 -9.97
N PHE A 52 3.20 0.72 -9.78
CA PHE A 52 3.82 1.67 -8.86
C PHE A 52 3.72 3.12 -9.37
N GLU A 53 3.81 3.32 -10.70
CA GLU A 53 3.60 4.65 -11.26
C GLU A 53 2.17 5.17 -11.03
N VAL A 54 1.18 4.30 -11.07
CA VAL A 54 -0.19 4.69 -10.72
C VAL A 54 -0.25 5.17 -9.26
N MET A 55 0.42 4.48 -8.36
CA MET A 55 0.51 4.91 -6.96
C MET A 55 1.18 6.27 -6.82
N ARG A 56 2.31 6.46 -7.50
CA ARG A 56 3.05 7.73 -7.48
C ARG A 56 2.20 8.90 -7.95
N ASN A 57 1.34 8.67 -8.91
CA ASN A 57 0.56 9.70 -9.56
C ASN A 57 -0.77 9.99 -8.86
N CYS A 58 -1.03 9.39 -7.71
CA CYS A 58 -2.26 9.66 -6.96
C CYS A 58 -2.33 11.09 -6.44
N GLY A 59 -1.19 11.68 -6.09
CA GLY A 59 -1.16 13.05 -5.58
C GLY A 59 0.27 13.52 -5.31
N ASP A 60 0.42 14.83 -5.09
CA ASP A 60 1.73 15.44 -4.82
C ASP A 60 2.28 15.08 -3.44
N ASP A 61 1.41 14.58 -2.57
CA ASP A 61 1.77 14.19 -1.22
C ASP A 61 2.19 12.71 -1.12
N VAL A 62 2.28 12.01 -2.24
CA VAL A 62 2.76 10.64 -2.24
C VAL A 62 4.28 10.64 -2.06
N ARG A 63 4.72 9.86 -1.08
CA ARG A 63 6.14 9.60 -0.80
C ARG A 63 6.39 8.12 -0.88
N GLU A 64 7.64 7.74 -0.93
CA GLU A 64 7.99 6.35 -1.19
C GLU A 64 9.24 5.93 -0.45
N LEU A 65 9.39 4.62 -0.30
CA LEU A 65 10.60 4.01 0.23
C LEU A 65 10.63 2.54 -0.20
N LEU A 66 11.80 1.93 -0.09
CA LEU A 66 11.90 0.47 -0.21
C LEU A 66 11.71 -0.11 1.20
N HIS A 67 10.66 -0.89 1.39
CA HIS A 67 10.34 -1.51 2.68
C HIS A 67 10.25 -3.02 2.51
N ASP A 68 10.93 -3.76 3.35
CA ASP A 68 11.00 -5.22 3.27
C ASP A 68 11.36 -5.70 1.86
N GLY A 69 12.23 -4.95 1.19
CA GLY A 69 12.73 -5.32 -0.13
C GLY A 69 11.78 -5.01 -1.29
N HIS A 70 10.72 -4.22 -1.09
CA HIS A 70 9.83 -3.88 -2.19
C HIS A 70 9.34 -2.43 -2.14
N PRO A 71 9.03 -1.87 -3.32
CA PRO A 71 8.58 -0.48 -3.43
C PRO A 71 7.26 -0.24 -2.70
N THR A 72 7.23 0.77 -1.85
CA THR A 72 6.09 1.10 -1.00
C THR A 72 5.74 2.57 -1.16
N ALA A 73 4.46 2.86 -1.33
CA ALA A 73 3.93 4.21 -1.50
C ALA A 73 3.17 4.64 -0.25
N CYS A 74 3.39 5.88 0.15
CA CYS A 74 2.80 6.48 1.36
C CYS A 74 2.08 7.78 1.02
N VAL A 75 1.04 8.10 1.79
CA VAL A 75 0.55 9.47 1.88
C VAL A 75 1.32 10.11 3.04
N ALA A 76 2.12 11.12 2.76
CA ALA A 76 3.10 11.61 3.73
C ALA A 76 3.95 10.42 4.21
N ASP A 77 3.88 10.03 5.47
CA ASP A 77 4.63 8.88 5.99
C ASP A 77 3.78 7.61 6.20
N ALA A 78 2.49 7.65 5.89
CA ALA A 78 1.59 6.53 6.13
C ALA A 78 1.43 5.68 4.87
N ALA A 79 1.90 4.44 4.93
CA ALA A 79 1.90 3.53 3.78
C ALA A 79 0.48 3.14 3.39
N PHE A 80 0.16 3.24 2.09
CA PHE A 80 -1.15 2.82 1.60
C PHE A 80 -1.08 1.66 0.62
N ALA A 81 0.02 1.54 -0.15
CA ALA A 81 0.11 0.51 -1.19
C ALA A 81 1.56 0.14 -1.49
N TYR A 82 1.76 -1.02 -2.09
CA TYR A 82 3.08 -1.49 -2.48
C TYR A 82 2.99 -2.38 -3.71
N VAL A 83 4.13 -2.64 -4.35
CA VAL A 83 4.27 -3.69 -5.35
C VAL A 83 5.38 -4.64 -4.92
N ASN A 84 5.22 -5.93 -5.23
CA ASN A 84 6.28 -6.90 -5.01
C ASN A 84 6.26 -7.94 -6.14
N ALA A 85 7.43 -8.40 -6.54
CA ALA A 85 7.57 -9.39 -7.60
C ALA A 85 8.02 -10.71 -7.01
N PHE A 86 7.32 -11.77 -7.40
CA PHE A 86 7.64 -13.14 -7.00
C PHE A 86 8.12 -13.90 -8.24
N THR A 87 8.21 -15.23 -8.15
CA THR A 87 8.72 -16.03 -9.26
C THR A 87 7.80 -15.98 -10.47
N ALA A 88 6.48 -15.98 -10.26
CA ALA A 88 5.51 -16.11 -11.35
C ALA A 88 4.43 -15.04 -11.34
N HIS A 89 4.48 -14.09 -10.42
CA HIS A 89 3.45 -13.06 -10.32
C HIS A 89 3.96 -11.82 -9.60
N VAL A 90 3.21 -10.74 -9.75
CA VAL A 90 3.39 -9.49 -9.00
C VAL A 90 2.18 -9.36 -8.06
N ASN A 91 2.42 -8.92 -6.83
CA ASN A 91 1.36 -8.45 -5.95
C ASN A 91 1.31 -6.93 -5.98
N VAL A 92 0.12 -6.40 -6.19
CA VAL A 92 -0.21 -5.00 -5.90
C VAL A 92 -0.95 -5.04 -4.57
N GLY A 93 -0.34 -4.52 -3.53
CA GLY A 93 -0.84 -4.70 -2.17
C GLY A 93 -1.32 -3.41 -1.54
N PHE A 94 -2.20 -3.56 -0.55
CA PHE A 94 -2.86 -2.45 0.14
C PHE A 94 -2.79 -2.67 1.63
N PHE A 95 -2.19 -1.72 2.34
CA PHE A 95 -1.98 -1.84 3.79
C PHE A 95 -3.29 -1.88 4.57
N ARG A 96 -4.33 -1.24 4.08
CA ARG A 96 -5.67 -1.27 4.70
C ARG A 96 -6.71 -1.86 3.74
N GLY A 97 -6.29 -2.80 2.91
CA GLY A 97 -7.14 -3.38 1.88
C GLY A 97 -8.42 -4.01 2.41
N ALA A 98 -8.39 -4.55 3.63
CA ALA A 98 -9.58 -5.16 4.23
C ALA A 98 -10.69 -4.15 4.53
N GLU A 99 -10.36 -2.87 4.54
CA GLU A 99 -11.27 -1.81 4.96
C GLU A 99 -11.71 -0.87 3.83
N ILE A 100 -11.31 -1.16 2.60
CA ILE A 100 -11.72 -0.34 1.45
C ILE A 100 -12.73 -1.12 0.60
N ALA A 101 -13.55 -0.37 -0.15
CA ALA A 101 -14.53 -0.97 -1.04
C ALA A 101 -13.82 -1.68 -2.20
N ASP A 102 -14.28 -2.88 -2.52
CA ASP A 102 -13.75 -3.70 -3.60
C ASP A 102 -14.91 -4.27 -4.41
N PRO A 103 -15.63 -3.42 -5.15
CA PRO A 103 -16.85 -3.86 -5.85
C PRO A 103 -16.58 -4.89 -6.94
N ASP A 104 -15.38 -4.89 -7.51
CA ASP A 104 -15.02 -5.82 -8.59
C ASP A 104 -14.36 -7.09 -8.08
N ARG A 105 -14.25 -7.22 -6.75
CA ARG A 105 -13.71 -8.41 -6.09
C ARG A 105 -12.30 -8.77 -6.54
N LEU A 106 -11.43 -7.78 -6.62
CA LEU A 106 -10.05 -7.98 -7.04
C LEU A 106 -9.15 -8.45 -5.90
N LEU A 107 -9.50 -8.11 -4.66
CA LEU A 107 -8.60 -8.30 -3.52
C LEU A 107 -8.62 -9.73 -3.00
N GLU A 108 -7.42 -10.22 -2.68
CA GLU A 108 -7.19 -11.52 -2.04
C GLU A 108 -6.44 -11.32 -0.74
N GLY A 109 -6.48 -12.31 0.13
CA GLY A 109 -5.74 -12.31 1.37
C GLY A 109 -6.64 -12.49 2.58
N THR A 110 -6.03 -12.82 3.72
CA THR A 110 -6.73 -13.16 4.95
C THR A 110 -6.20 -12.40 6.17
N GLY A 111 -5.24 -11.50 5.98
CA GLY A 111 -4.69 -10.71 7.07
C GLY A 111 -5.73 -9.79 7.68
N LYS A 112 -5.43 -9.26 8.87
CA LYS A 112 -6.35 -8.37 9.56
C LYS A 112 -6.64 -7.10 8.75
N PHE A 113 -5.61 -6.55 8.10
CA PHE A 113 -5.74 -5.29 7.36
C PHE A 113 -5.31 -5.41 5.91
N MET A 114 -4.30 -6.20 5.61
CA MET A 114 -3.68 -6.20 4.29
C MET A 114 -4.43 -7.08 3.30
N ARG A 115 -4.50 -6.62 2.05
CA ARG A 115 -5.02 -7.37 0.92
C ARG A 115 -4.15 -7.07 -0.29
N HIS A 116 -4.26 -7.90 -1.31
CA HIS A 116 -3.47 -7.71 -2.53
C HIS A 116 -4.23 -8.19 -3.76
N VAL A 117 -3.81 -7.70 -4.92
CA VAL A 117 -4.22 -8.20 -6.23
C VAL A 117 -3.02 -8.93 -6.82
N LYS A 118 -3.22 -10.17 -7.23
CA LYS A 118 -2.17 -10.99 -7.83
C LYS A 118 -2.24 -10.88 -9.35
N ILE A 119 -1.14 -10.52 -9.98
CA ILE A 119 -1.07 -10.35 -11.42
C ILE A 119 0.01 -11.26 -12.01
N ARG A 120 -0.38 -12.13 -12.93
CA ARG A 120 0.55 -12.97 -13.70
C ARG A 120 0.75 -12.38 -15.08
N CYS A 121 1.83 -12.77 -15.75
CA CYS A 121 2.15 -12.26 -17.10
C CYS A 121 1.06 -12.61 -18.11
N ASP A 122 0.43 -13.76 -17.95
CA ASP A 122 -0.58 -14.26 -18.87
C ASP A 122 -2.01 -13.96 -18.44
N SER A 123 -2.22 -13.27 -17.31
CA SER A 123 -3.55 -12.95 -16.84
C SER A 123 -3.99 -11.57 -17.31
N HIS A 124 -5.29 -11.39 -17.40
CA HIS A 124 -5.89 -10.11 -17.73
C HIS A 124 -6.47 -9.50 -16.46
N VAL A 125 -5.76 -8.50 -15.93
CA VAL A 125 -6.31 -7.71 -14.83
C VAL A 125 -7.18 -6.61 -15.43
N ASP A 126 -8.30 -6.31 -14.78
CA ASP A 126 -9.10 -5.15 -15.15
C ASP A 126 -8.34 -3.90 -14.70
N ALA A 127 -7.65 -3.27 -15.66
CA ALA A 127 -6.76 -2.15 -15.36
C ALA A 127 -7.52 -0.93 -14.84
N ALA A 128 -8.72 -0.69 -15.33
CA ALA A 128 -9.54 0.43 -14.84
C ALA A 128 -9.98 0.18 -13.40
N ALA A 129 -10.39 -1.04 -13.09
CA ALA A 129 -10.81 -1.40 -11.73
C ALA A 129 -9.64 -1.32 -10.76
N LEU A 130 -8.45 -1.80 -11.14
CA LEU A 130 -7.28 -1.74 -10.28
C LEU A 130 -6.81 -0.31 -10.07
N THR A 131 -6.80 0.51 -11.11
CA THR A 131 -6.47 1.94 -10.98
C THR A 131 -7.40 2.59 -9.98
N LYS A 132 -8.71 2.33 -10.10
CA LYS A 132 -9.70 2.89 -9.18
C LYS A 132 -9.46 2.44 -7.76
N LEU A 133 -9.11 1.18 -7.57
CA LEU A 133 -8.83 0.63 -6.25
C LEU A 133 -7.62 1.32 -5.59
N ILE A 134 -6.58 1.58 -6.38
CA ILE A 134 -5.39 2.31 -5.89
C ILE A 134 -5.79 3.72 -5.47
N GLU A 135 -6.61 4.41 -6.28
CA GLU A 135 -7.07 5.76 -5.95
C GLU A 135 -7.92 5.77 -4.69
N VAL A 136 -8.79 4.78 -4.54
CA VAL A 136 -9.62 4.64 -3.33
C VAL A 136 -8.74 4.43 -2.09
N ALA A 137 -7.70 3.59 -2.20
CA ALA A 137 -6.78 3.35 -1.09
C ALA A 137 -6.02 4.63 -0.71
N TYR A 138 -5.61 5.41 -1.69
CA TYR A 138 -4.93 6.69 -1.45
C TYR A 138 -5.87 7.67 -0.71
N ILE A 139 -7.10 7.83 -1.19
CA ILE A 139 -8.08 8.73 -0.59
C ILE A 139 -8.42 8.29 0.83
N ASP A 140 -8.60 6.98 1.02
CA ASP A 140 -8.89 6.41 2.34
C ASP A 140 -7.77 6.76 3.34
N MET A 141 -6.51 6.61 2.93
CA MET A 141 -5.39 6.93 3.81
C MET A 141 -5.34 8.43 4.14
N LYS A 142 -5.64 9.30 3.16
CA LYS A 142 -5.72 10.74 3.43
C LYS A 142 -6.77 11.04 4.49
N ARG A 143 -7.92 10.40 4.42
CA ARG A 143 -8.98 10.58 5.40
C ARG A 143 -8.55 10.14 6.79
N ARG A 144 -7.85 9.01 6.87
CA ARG A 144 -7.36 8.49 8.16
C ARG A 144 -6.37 9.45 8.80
N LEU A 145 -5.49 10.02 8.00
CA LEU A 145 -4.52 11.00 8.50
C LEU A 145 -5.19 12.27 9.01
N LYS A 146 -6.24 12.73 8.34
CA LYS A 146 -6.99 13.91 8.78
C LYS A 146 -7.75 13.65 10.07
N ALA A 147 -8.13 12.41 10.33
CA ALA A 147 -8.91 12.04 11.51
C ALA A 147 -8.05 11.88 12.77
N GLU A 148 -6.72 11.91 12.64
CA GLU A 148 -5.82 11.79 13.79
C GLU A 148 -5.79 13.02 14.68
#